data_52dc6a101fe4503a7cc5b7c710e5be8c
#
_entry.id   52dc6a101fe4503a7cc5b7c710e5be8c
#
_cell.length_a   1.000
_cell.length_b   1.000
_cell.length_c   1.000
_cell.angle_alpha   90.00
_cell.angle_beta   90.00
_cell.angle_gamma   90.00
#
_symmetry.space_group_name_H-M   'P 1'
#
loop_
_entity.id
_entity.type
_entity.pdbx_description
1 polymer ?
#
loop_
_entity_poly.entity_id
_entity_poly.type
_entity_poly.pdbx_seq_one_letter_code
_entity_poly.pdbx_strand_id
1 'polypeptide(L)'
;DNTAQQQDESQLVAARRAKLGRWIDDYGVYPWGRRVDGLISLEAARAQFNQEAHDAFKEDSENDNRPIVKVAGRCIQHRAMGKLTFLVIRDDSGDLQISCSKAAMPIEQFKVASKLDYGDIIVAEGKMGKTNKGEICVWADSFELACKSLASPPEKFHGLSDAETRYRQRYVDMYTNEETIQTFKTRSL
;
A
#
# COMPACT_ATOMS: atom_id res chain seq x y z
N ASP A 1 -27.31 -14.95 13.61
CA ASP A 1 -26.04 -14.88 12.84
C ASP A 1 -25.47 -13.47 12.70
N ASN A 2 -26.32 -12.42 12.70
CA ASN A 2 -25.88 -11.02 12.52
C ASN A 2 -25.14 -10.44 13.75
N THR A 3 -25.39 -10.96 14.93
CA THR A 3 -24.82 -10.46 16.20
C THR A 3 -23.37 -10.91 16.38
N ALA A 4 -23.01 -12.09 15.92
CA ALA A 4 -21.64 -12.62 15.99
C ALA A 4 -20.71 -11.87 15.00
N GLN A 5 -21.19 -11.56 13.79
CA GLN A 5 -20.45 -10.76 12.80
C GLN A 5 -20.22 -9.32 13.27
N GLN A 6 -21.21 -8.69 13.93
CA GLN A 6 -21.05 -7.35 14.50
C GLN A 6 -20.07 -7.30 15.67
N GLN A 7 -19.96 -8.39 16.49
CA GLN A 7 -18.97 -8.46 17.55
C GLN A 7 -17.54 -8.65 17.01
N ASP A 8 -17.36 -9.46 15.98
CA ASP A 8 -16.05 -9.66 15.34
C ASP A 8 -15.55 -8.39 14.63
N GLU A 9 -16.40 -7.68 13.90
CA GLU A 9 -16.04 -6.39 13.30
C GLU A 9 -15.65 -5.36 14.37
N SER A 10 -16.36 -5.31 15.48
CA SER A 10 -16.04 -4.43 16.62
C SER A 10 -14.67 -4.74 17.22
N GLN A 11 -14.30 -6.02 17.38
CA GLN A 11 -13.00 -6.43 17.92
C GLN A 11 -11.85 -6.10 16.96
N LEU A 12 -12.01 -6.30 15.66
CA LEU A 12 -11.01 -5.94 14.66
C LEU A 12 -10.76 -4.43 14.61
N VAL A 13 -11.81 -3.64 14.64
CA VAL A 13 -11.69 -2.17 14.69
C VAL A 13 -10.95 -1.73 15.95
N ALA A 14 -11.30 -2.30 17.11
CA ALA A 14 -10.64 -2.00 18.37
C ALA A 14 -9.15 -2.40 18.35
N ALA A 15 -8.81 -3.57 17.79
CA ALA A 15 -7.43 -4.02 17.65
C ALA A 15 -6.60 -3.11 16.71
N ARG A 16 -7.17 -2.67 15.58
CA ARG A 16 -6.53 -1.74 14.66
C ARG A 16 -6.33 -0.35 15.27
N ARG A 17 -7.30 0.11 16.05
CA ARG A 17 -7.21 1.38 16.80
C ARG A 17 -6.12 1.32 17.86
N ALA A 18 -6.05 0.23 18.63
CA ALA A 18 -4.99 0.03 19.61
C ALA A 18 -3.60 -0.09 18.96
N LYS A 19 -3.50 -0.75 17.80
CA LYS A 19 -2.27 -0.80 16.98
C LYS A 19 -1.84 0.61 16.58
N LEU A 20 -2.77 1.42 16.07
CA LEU A 20 -2.51 2.79 15.67
C LEU A 20 -2.02 3.63 16.85
N GLY A 21 -2.67 3.56 18.02
CA GLY A 21 -2.22 4.27 19.23
C GLY A 21 -0.76 3.95 19.55
N ARG A 22 -0.40 2.66 19.58
CA ARG A 22 0.99 2.25 19.80
C ARG A 22 1.97 2.81 18.75
N TRP A 23 1.57 2.87 17.48
CA TRP A 23 2.44 3.42 16.43
C TRP A 23 2.64 4.93 16.56
N ILE A 24 1.62 5.65 17.04
CA ILE A 24 1.73 7.08 17.35
C ILE A 24 2.71 7.26 18.52
N ASP A 25 2.52 6.51 19.61
CA ASP A 25 3.29 6.65 20.84
C ASP A 25 4.75 6.18 20.67
N ASP A 26 4.95 5.01 20.02
CA ASP A 26 6.27 4.39 19.92
C ASP A 26 7.12 4.91 18.75
N TYR A 27 6.47 5.34 17.65
CA TYR A 27 7.17 5.65 16.38
C TYR A 27 6.83 7.04 15.81
N GLY A 28 5.99 7.82 16.48
CA GLY A 28 5.61 9.16 16.02
C GLY A 28 4.84 9.17 14.71
N VAL A 29 4.10 8.09 14.41
CA VAL A 29 3.30 8.01 13.18
C VAL A 29 2.21 9.09 13.19
N TYR A 30 2.05 9.80 12.06
CA TYR A 30 1.00 10.80 11.88
C TYR A 30 0.03 10.38 10.77
N PRO A 31 -1.06 9.67 11.11
CA PRO A 31 -1.92 8.97 10.13
C PRO A 31 -3.12 9.78 9.64
N TRP A 32 -3.10 11.09 9.79
CA TRP A 32 -4.28 11.96 9.57
C TRP A 32 -4.31 12.61 8.19
N GLY A 33 -3.56 12.10 7.25
CA GLY A 33 -3.46 12.65 5.93
C GLY A 33 -2.82 14.04 5.91
N ARG A 34 -1.81 14.19 5.08
CA ARG A 34 -1.20 15.48 4.78
C ARG A 34 -0.91 15.53 3.30
N ARG A 35 -0.77 16.74 2.77
CA ARG A 35 -0.25 16.88 1.42
C ARG A 35 1.18 16.33 1.38
N VAL A 36 1.43 15.47 0.40
CA VAL A 36 2.76 14.94 0.10
C VAL A 36 3.14 15.39 -1.30
N ASP A 37 4.22 16.13 -1.41
CA ASP A 37 4.72 16.61 -2.70
C ASP A 37 5.64 15.57 -3.35
N GLY A 38 5.74 15.64 -4.69
CA GLY A 38 6.59 14.74 -5.49
C GLY A 38 6.00 13.36 -5.76
N LEU A 39 4.74 13.13 -5.45
CA LEU A 39 4.05 11.89 -5.80
C LEU A 39 3.82 11.79 -7.30
N ILE A 40 4.05 10.59 -7.85
CA ILE A 40 3.66 10.22 -9.20
C ILE A 40 2.71 9.02 -9.14
N SER A 41 1.92 8.80 -10.19
CA SER A 41 1.03 7.63 -10.27
C SER A 41 1.83 6.32 -10.32
N LEU A 42 1.20 5.22 -9.91
CA LEU A 42 1.86 3.90 -9.91
C LEU A 42 2.22 3.45 -11.33
N GLU A 43 1.39 3.79 -12.32
CA GLU A 43 1.68 3.54 -13.74
C GLU A 43 2.91 4.34 -14.20
N ALA A 44 2.98 5.65 -13.88
CA ALA A 44 4.12 6.50 -14.22
C ALA A 44 5.41 6.03 -13.52
N ALA A 45 5.32 5.55 -12.28
CA ALA A 45 6.45 4.95 -11.58
C ALA A 45 6.91 3.65 -12.26
N ARG A 46 5.98 2.76 -12.63
CA ARG A 46 6.28 1.53 -13.36
C ARG A 46 6.96 1.81 -14.71
N ALA A 47 6.52 2.85 -15.41
CA ALA A 47 7.11 3.26 -16.69
C ALA A 47 8.56 3.77 -16.57
N GLN A 48 8.98 4.24 -15.38
CA GLN A 48 10.36 4.65 -15.12
C GLN A 48 11.32 3.47 -14.90
N PHE A 49 10.82 2.23 -14.80
CA PHE A 49 11.71 1.08 -14.63
C PHE A 49 12.70 0.98 -15.79
N ASN A 50 14.00 0.92 -15.47
CA ASN A 50 15.08 0.78 -16.43
C ASN A 50 15.80 -0.56 -16.21
N GLN A 51 15.75 -1.45 -17.20
CA GLN A 51 16.36 -2.78 -17.10
C GLN A 51 17.88 -2.69 -17.05
N GLU A 52 18.50 -1.82 -17.85
CA GLU A 52 19.96 -1.68 -17.89
C GLU A 52 20.50 -1.18 -16.55
N ALA A 53 19.86 -0.16 -15.97
CA ALA A 53 20.23 0.33 -14.64
C ALA A 53 20.03 -0.73 -13.53
N HIS A 54 19.00 -1.57 -13.66
CA HIS A 54 18.76 -2.67 -12.73
C HIS A 54 19.84 -3.77 -12.83
N ASP A 55 20.26 -4.11 -14.04
CA ASP A 55 21.29 -5.14 -14.27
C ASP A 55 22.67 -4.61 -13.85
N ALA A 56 23.00 -3.35 -14.17
CA ALA A 56 24.22 -2.69 -13.70
C ALA A 56 24.31 -2.68 -12.16
N PHE A 57 23.22 -2.38 -11.46
CA PHE A 57 23.17 -2.45 -10.00
C PHE A 57 23.44 -3.86 -9.44
N LYS A 58 23.03 -4.93 -10.16
CA LYS A 58 23.34 -6.31 -9.74
C LYS A 58 24.82 -6.65 -9.88
N GLU A 59 25.50 -6.07 -10.85
CA GLU A 59 26.93 -6.26 -11.08
C GLU A 59 27.77 -5.40 -10.12
N ASP A 60 27.37 -4.15 -9.92
CA ASP A 60 28.04 -3.20 -9.04
C ASP A 60 27.01 -2.42 -8.20
N SER A 61 26.82 -2.86 -6.95
CA SER A 61 25.84 -2.25 -6.05
C SER A 61 26.27 -0.89 -5.48
N GLU A 62 27.52 -0.49 -5.65
CA GLU A 62 28.01 0.83 -5.21
C GLU A 62 27.57 1.95 -6.16
N ASN A 63 27.32 1.61 -7.43
CA ASN A 63 26.97 2.55 -8.50
C ASN A 63 25.50 2.44 -8.89
N ASP A 64 24.61 2.71 -7.95
CA ASP A 64 23.16 2.53 -8.13
C ASP A 64 22.49 3.72 -8.80
N ASN A 65 22.35 3.65 -10.13
CA ASN A 65 21.70 4.63 -10.99
C ASN A 65 20.22 4.32 -11.30
N ARG A 66 19.60 3.42 -10.53
CA ARG A 66 18.18 3.10 -10.71
C ARG A 66 17.31 4.34 -10.43
N PRO A 67 16.24 4.57 -11.23
CA PRO A 67 15.32 5.69 -11.01
C PRO A 67 14.73 5.68 -9.61
N ILE A 68 14.71 6.83 -8.97
CA ILE A 68 14.06 7.05 -7.67
C ILE A 68 12.65 7.55 -7.94
N VAL A 69 11.68 6.94 -7.28
CA VAL A 69 10.26 7.31 -7.39
C VAL A 69 9.65 7.48 -6.01
N LYS A 70 8.67 8.36 -5.91
CA LYS A 70 7.84 8.56 -4.73
C LYS A 70 6.39 8.29 -5.09
N VAL A 71 5.80 7.33 -4.43
CA VAL A 71 4.46 6.82 -4.74
C VAL A 71 3.60 6.72 -3.49
N ALA A 72 2.29 6.79 -3.67
CA ALA A 72 1.32 6.53 -2.62
C ALA A 72 0.24 5.60 -3.13
N GLY A 73 -0.36 4.83 -2.23
CA GLY A 73 -1.46 3.95 -2.60
C GLY A 73 -2.05 3.20 -1.41
N ARG A 74 -3.17 2.55 -1.67
CA ARG A 74 -3.87 1.71 -0.69
C ARG A 74 -3.27 0.31 -0.69
N CYS A 75 -2.85 -0.17 0.48
CA CYS A 75 -2.35 -1.53 0.66
C CYS A 75 -3.46 -2.55 0.39
N ILE A 76 -3.29 -3.36 -0.66
CA ILE A 76 -4.20 -4.43 -1.07
C ILE A 76 -3.61 -5.82 -0.89
N GLN A 77 -2.30 -5.93 -0.66
CA GLN A 77 -1.62 -7.16 -0.26
C GLN A 77 -0.47 -6.84 0.68
N HIS A 78 -0.27 -7.72 1.65
CA HIS A 78 0.82 -7.61 2.61
C HIS A 78 1.40 -9.00 2.88
N ARG A 79 2.73 -9.12 2.79
CA ARG A 79 3.47 -10.35 3.10
C ARG A 79 4.77 -10.01 3.81
N ALA A 80 4.80 -10.24 5.10
CA ALA A 80 6.03 -10.10 5.90
C ALA A 80 6.84 -11.41 5.86
N MET A 81 8.15 -11.29 5.62
CA MET A 81 9.11 -12.41 5.53
C MET A 81 10.37 -12.07 6.33
N GLY A 82 10.23 -11.98 7.64
CA GLY A 82 11.33 -11.69 8.55
C GLY A 82 11.94 -10.30 8.35
N LYS A 83 13.07 -10.21 7.62
CA LYS A 83 13.78 -8.94 7.36
C LYS A 83 13.27 -8.21 6.11
N LEU A 84 12.35 -8.81 5.37
CA LEU A 84 11.75 -8.26 4.16
C LEU A 84 10.23 -8.22 4.31
N THR A 85 9.62 -7.19 3.75
CA THR A 85 8.17 -7.08 3.64
C THR A 85 7.82 -6.66 2.23
N PHE A 86 6.87 -7.37 1.62
CA PHE A 86 6.33 -7.06 0.32
C PHE A 86 4.88 -6.58 0.47
N LEU A 87 4.61 -5.45 -0.15
CA LEU A 87 3.29 -4.83 -0.20
C LEU A 87 2.88 -4.74 -1.66
N VAL A 88 1.60 -4.87 -1.96
CA VAL A 88 1.05 -4.36 -3.22
C VAL A 88 0.14 -3.21 -2.85
N ILE A 89 0.39 -2.06 -3.46
CA ILE A 89 -0.44 -0.88 -3.29
C ILE A 89 -1.18 -0.57 -4.58
N ARG A 90 -2.34 0.05 -4.44
CA ARG A 90 -3.23 0.44 -5.53
C ARG A 90 -3.53 1.93 -5.48
N ASP A 91 -3.47 2.60 -6.63
CA ASP A 91 -4.07 3.90 -6.89
C ASP A 91 -5.10 3.80 -8.04
N ASP A 92 -5.48 4.91 -8.63
CA ASP A 92 -6.43 4.97 -9.75
C ASP A 92 -5.80 4.58 -11.11
N SER A 93 -4.48 4.45 -11.18
CA SER A 93 -3.73 4.05 -12.38
C SER A 93 -3.37 2.56 -12.41
N GLY A 94 -3.41 1.87 -11.26
CA GLY A 94 -3.11 0.44 -11.18
C GLY A 94 -2.45 0.00 -9.88
N ASP A 95 -1.73 -1.13 -9.96
CA ASP A 95 -1.08 -1.77 -8.83
C ASP A 95 0.45 -1.73 -8.99
N LEU A 96 1.17 -1.54 -7.88
CA LEU A 96 2.62 -1.62 -7.84
C LEU A 96 3.10 -2.30 -6.56
N GLN A 97 4.11 -3.16 -6.69
CA GLN A 97 4.74 -3.80 -5.55
C GLN A 97 5.75 -2.85 -4.89
N ILE A 98 5.72 -2.80 -3.57
CA ILE A 98 6.70 -2.13 -2.72
C ILE A 98 7.45 -3.18 -1.92
N SER A 99 8.76 -3.11 -1.94
CA SER A 99 9.66 -4.00 -1.20
C SER A 99 10.37 -3.22 -0.11
N CYS A 100 10.09 -3.54 1.14
CA CYS A 100 10.69 -2.91 2.32
C CYS A 100 11.71 -3.85 2.94
N SER A 101 12.95 -3.38 3.09
CA SER A 101 14.02 -4.11 3.75
C SER A 101 14.37 -3.47 5.09
N LYS A 102 14.53 -4.30 6.13
CA LYS A 102 14.99 -3.85 7.46
C LYS A 102 16.36 -3.16 7.42
N ALA A 103 17.19 -3.51 6.45
CA ALA A 103 18.54 -2.95 6.31
C ALA A 103 18.56 -1.64 5.51
N ALA A 104 17.52 -1.35 4.70
CA ALA A 104 17.51 -0.22 3.78
C ALA A 104 16.77 1.00 4.31
N MET A 105 16.00 0.87 5.39
CA MET A 105 15.19 1.96 5.93
C MET A 105 15.29 2.06 7.46
N PRO A 106 14.87 3.19 8.06
CA PRO A 106 14.76 3.33 9.51
C PRO A 106 13.93 2.22 10.13
N ILE A 107 14.40 1.70 11.27
CA ILE A 107 13.79 0.53 11.91
C ILE A 107 12.35 0.76 12.33
N GLU A 108 11.99 1.99 12.72
CA GLU A 108 10.64 2.39 13.09
C GLU A 108 9.68 2.27 11.88
N GLN A 109 10.12 2.76 10.72
CA GLN A 109 9.37 2.66 9.47
C GLN A 109 9.20 1.20 9.03
N PHE A 110 10.25 0.39 9.13
CA PHE A 110 10.17 -1.04 8.84
C PHE A 110 9.20 -1.77 9.78
N LYS A 111 9.19 -1.45 11.07
CA LYS A 111 8.26 -2.04 12.05
C LYS A 111 6.81 -1.73 11.70
N VAL A 112 6.51 -0.52 11.20
CA VAL A 112 5.18 -0.15 10.70
C VAL A 112 4.86 -0.91 9.42
N ALA A 113 5.75 -0.88 8.41
CA ALA A 113 5.57 -1.58 7.14
C ALA A 113 5.33 -3.08 7.33
N SER A 114 6.05 -3.73 8.26
CA SER A 114 5.93 -5.17 8.52
C SER A 114 4.63 -5.61 9.20
N LYS A 115 3.84 -4.67 9.71
CA LYS A 115 2.58 -4.93 10.46
C LYS A 115 1.38 -4.17 9.90
N LEU A 116 1.46 -3.72 8.65
CA LEU A 116 0.35 -3.05 7.97
C LEU A 116 -0.90 -3.94 7.92
N ASP A 117 -2.03 -3.27 7.88
CA ASP A 117 -3.31 -3.92 7.61
C ASP A 117 -3.79 -3.59 6.19
N TYR A 118 -4.62 -4.47 5.65
CA TYR A 118 -5.30 -4.21 4.37
C TYR A 118 -6.14 -2.95 4.46
N GLY A 119 -6.04 -2.11 3.43
CA GLY A 119 -6.75 -0.84 3.34
C GLY A 119 -5.93 0.36 3.84
N ASP A 120 -4.82 0.16 4.54
CA ASP A 120 -3.94 1.26 4.95
C ASP A 120 -3.43 2.01 3.71
N ILE A 121 -3.36 3.33 3.80
CA ILE A 121 -2.76 4.16 2.75
C ILE A 121 -1.35 4.51 3.17
N ILE A 122 -0.40 4.27 2.27
CA ILE A 122 1.03 4.49 2.52
C ILE A 122 1.65 5.40 1.48
N VAL A 123 2.75 6.01 1.86
CA VAL A 123 3.72 6.64 0.96
C VAL A 123 5.02 5.86 1.04
N ALA A 124 5.62 5.61 -0.10
CA ALA A 124 6.94 4.99 -0.20
C ALA A 124 7.80 5.75 -1.21
N GLU A 125 9.07 5.93 -0.86
CA GLU A 125 10.07 6.50 -1.76
C GLU A 125 11.25 5.53 -1.83
N GLY A 126 11.78 5.31 -3.03
CA GLY A 126 12.88 4.38 -3.23
C GLY A 126 13.15 4.11 -4.70
N LYS A 127 14.02 3.15 -4.95
CA LYS A 127 14.55 2.85 -6.28
C LYS A 127 13.72 1.80 -7.00
N MET A 128 13.47 2.04 -8.30
CA MET A 128 12.83 1.05 -9.17
C MET A 128 13.73 -0.15 -9.40
N GLY A 129 13.15 -1.34 -9.34
CA GLY A 129 13.89 -2.57 -9.60
C GLY A 129 12.99 -3.76 -9.82
N LYS A 130 13.58 -4.96 -9.84
CA LYS A 130 12.86 -6.22 -9.90
C LYS A 130 13.20 -7.11 -8.72
N THR A 131 12.24 -7.92 -8.32
CA THR A 131 12.48 -9.03 -7.40
C THR A 131 13.16 -10.20 -8.13
N ASN A 132 13.66 -11.18 -7.36
CA ASN A 132 14.23 -12.42 -7.94
C ASN A 132 13.23 -13.21 -8.80
N LYS A 133 11.92 -12.96 -8.64
CA LYS A 133 10.85 -13.55 -9.46
C LYS A 133 10.50 -12.71 -10.70
N GLY A 134 11.21 -11.61 -10.95
CA GLY A 134 11.00 -10.74 -12.09
C GLY A 134 9.89 -9.69 -11.91
N GLU A 135 9.27 -9.59 -10.73
CA GLU A 135 8.24 -8.59 -10.47
C GLU A 135 8.85 -7.19 -10.33
N ILE A 136 8.36 -6.22 -11.11
CA ILE A 136 8.78 -4.82 -11.01
C ILE A 136 8.26 -4.24 -9.69
N CYS A 137 9.15 -3.61 -8.93
CA CYS A 137 8.82 -3.06 -7.62
C CYS A 137 9.65 -1.82 -7.29
N VAL A 138 9.18 -1.07 -6.30
CA VAL A 138 9.97 -0.04 -5.62
C VAL A 138 10.70 -0.69 -4.44
N TRP A 139 12.01 -0.61 -4.41
CA TRP A 139 12.84 -0.92 -3.24
C TRP A 139 12.86 0.33 -2.37
N ALA A 140 12.03 0.32 -1.34
CA ALA A 140 11.79 1.50 -0.53
C ALA A 140 12.94 1.77 0.45
N ASP A 141 13.45 3.00 0.40
CA ASP A 141 14.39 3.57 1.36
C ASP A 141 13.66 4.36 2.46
N SER A 142 12.45 4.84 2.13
CA SER A 142 11.57 5.57 3.04
C SER A 142 10.14 5.05 2.94
N PHE A 143 9.48 5.01 4.09
CA PHE A 143 8.12 4.50 4.23
C PHE A 143 7.34 5.30 5.26
N GLU A 144 6.10 5.70 4.91
CA GLU A 144 5.22 6.44 5.81
C GLU A 144 3.79 5.86 5.73
N LEU A 145 3.15 5.72 6.89
CA LEU A 145 1.71 5.48 6.97
C LEU A 145 0.97 6.82 6.82
N ALA A 146 0.32 7.04 5.69
CA ALA A 146 -0.45 8.26 5.43
C ALA A 146 -1.85 8.22 6.05
N CYS A 147 -2.50 7.04 6.05
CA CYS A 147 -3.82 6.88 6.67
C CYS A 147 -4.03 5.45 7.13
N LYS A 148 -4.53 5.29 8.36
CA LYS A 148 -4.87 3.98 8.93
C LYS A 148 -6.31 3.59 8.57
N SER A 149 -6.46 2.44 7.94
CA SER A 149 -7.78 1.82 7.74
C SER A 149 -8.23 1.12 9.02
N LEU A 150 -9.25 1.65 9.67
CA LEU A 150 -9.82 1.05 10.90
C LEU A 150 -10.81 -0.07 10.57
N ALA A 151 -11.66 0.12 9.55
CA ALA A 151 -12.53 -0.93 9.05
C ALA A 151 -11.77 -1.85 8.10
N SER A 152 -12.03 -3.15 8.17
CA SER A 152 -11.49 -4.10 7.19
C SER A 152 -12.14 -3.85 5.82
N PRO A 153 -11.35 -3.78 4.74
CA PRO A 153 -11.91 -3.88 3.39
C PRO A 153 -12.65 -5.21 3.22
N PRO A 154 -13.65 -5.28 2.33
CA PRO A 154 -14.26 -6.55 1.97
C PRO A 154 -13.24 -7.54 1.42
N GLU A 155 -13.58 -8.83 1.46
CA GLU A 155 -12.68 -9.88 1.01
C GLU A 155 -12.20 -9.68 -0.43
N LYS A 156 -10.93 -9.96 -0.64
CA LYS A 156 -10.16 -9.63 -1.84
C LYS A 156 -10.71 -10.23 -3.14
N PHE A 157 -11.41 -11.36 -3.06
CA PHE A 157 -11.81 -12.13 -4.25
C PHE A 157 -13.21 -11.84 -4.77
N HIS A 158 -14.06 -11.22 -3.96
CA HIS A 158 -15.47 -11.00 -4.34
C HIS A 158 -15.89 -9.53 -4.29
N GLY A 159 -15.03 -8.63 -3.77
CA GLY A 159 -15.41 -7.23 -3.55
C GLY A 159 -16.67 -7.13 -2.68
N LEU A 160 -17.43 -6.07 -2.83
CA LEU A 160 -18.79 -5.99 -2.32
C LEU A 160 -19.73 -6.64 -3.34
N SER A 161 -20.29 -7.80 -3.00
CA SER A 161 -21.23 -8.53 -3.87
C SER A 161 -22.69 -8.14 -3.61
N ASP A 162 -23.03 -7.76 -2.37
CA ASP A 162 -24.37 -7.34 -2.01
C ASP A 162 -24.71 -5.96 -2.58
N ALA A 163 -25.78 -5.89 -3.38
CA ALA A 163 -26.16 -4.67 -4.08
C ALA A 163 -26.52 -3.52 -3.14
N GLU A 164 -27.21 -3.78 -2.03
CA GLU A 164 -27.56 -2.75 -1.07
C GLU A 164 -26.32 -2.17 -0.40
N THR A 165 -25.40 -3.01 0.03
CA THR A 165 -24.12 -2.59 0.62
C THR A 165 -23.29 -1.79 -0.39
N ARG A 166 -23.26 -2.17 -1.67
CA ARG A 166 -22.59 -1.41 -2.74
C ARG A 166 -23.16 -0.01 -2.91
N TYR A 167 -24.48 0.15 -2.79
CA TYR A 167 -25.11 1.46 -2.86
C TYR A 167 -24.88 2.30 -1.61
N ARG A 168 -24.92 1.70 -0.42
CA ARG A 168 -24.70 2.39 0.86
C ARG A 168 -23.23 2.77 1.09
N GLN A 169 -22.29 1.89 0.69
CA GLN A 169 -20.85 2.08 0.85
C GLN A 169 -20.17 2.26 -0.51
N ARG A 170 -20.65 3.22 -1.30
CA ARG A 170 -20.15 3.46 -2.66
C ARG A 170 -18.64 3.71 -2.70
N TYR A 171 -18.10 4.39 -1.70
CA TYR A 171 -16.66 4.64 -1.56
C TYR A 171 -15.84 3.34 -1.43
N VAL A 172 -16.40 2.30 -0.82
CA VAL A 172 -15.75 0.98 -0.75
C VAL A 172 -15.87 0.26 -2.08
N ASP A 173 -17.07 0.26 -2.68
CA ASP A 173 -17.34 -0.34 -3.99
C ASP A 173 -16.39 0.21 -5.08
N MET A 174 -16.12 1.51 -5.07
CA MET A 174 -15.26 2.17 -6.05
C MET A 174 -13.79 1.70 -6.01
N TYR A 175 -13.24 1.34 -4.86
CA TYR A 175 -11.86 0.86 -4.81
C TYR A 175 -11.74 -0.67 -4.82
N THR A 176 -12.83 -1.40 -4.64
CA THR A 176 -12.84 -2.86 -4.65
C THR A 176 -13.33 -3.45 -5.98
N ASN A 177 -14.13 -2.71 -6.74
CA ASN A 177 -14.69 -3.11 -8.02
C ASN A 177 -14.24 -2.18 -9.14
N GLU A 178 -13.38 -2.69 -10.02
CA GLU A 178 -12.82 -1.90 -11.12
C GLU A 178 -13.88 -1.38 -12.08
N GLU A 179 -14.92 -2.17 -12.41
CA GLU A 179 -16.04 -1.74 -13.27
C GLU A 179 -16.76 -0.53 -12.69
N THR A 180 -16.90 -0.47 -11.37
CA THR A 180 -17.55 0.66 -10.68
C THR A 180 -16.77 1.95 -10.88
N ILE A 181 -15.47 1.95 -10.58
CA ILE A 181 -14.66 3.17 -10.75
C ILE A 181 -14.59 3.61 -12.22
N GLN A 182 -14.49 2.69 -13.18
CA GLN A 182 -14.50 3.01 -14.60
C GLN A 182 -15.82 3.64 -15.04
N THR A 183 -16.96 3.13 -14.56
CA THR A 183 -18.28 3.72 -14.81
C THR A 183 -18.34 5.16 -14.31
N PHE A 184 -17.86 5.44 -13.09
CA PHE A 184 -17.86 6.79 -12.54
C PHE A 184 -16.89 7.72 -13.28
N LYS A 185 -15.71 7.25 -13.67
CA LYS A 185 -14.77 8.02 -14.50
C LYS A 185 -15.42 8.41 -15.83
N THR A 186 -16.06 7.46 -16.53
CA THR A 186 -16.73 7.72 -17.82
C THR A 186 -17.87 8.73 -17.68
N ARG A 187 -18.60 8.72 -16.56
CA ARG A 187 -19.70 9.68 -16.33
C ARG A 187 -19.23 11.07 -15.93
N SER A 188 -17.99 11.21 -15.48
CA SER A 188 -17.41 12.48 -15.03
C SER A 188 -16.68 13.23 -16.14
N LEU A 189 -16.42 12.58 -17.27
CA LEU A 189 -15.83 13.15 -18.48
C LEU A 189 -16.91 13.66 -19.40
#